data_97062a6969b48e6375ebbbd0b295539c
#
_entry.id   97062a6969b48e6375ebbbd0b295539c
#
_cell.length_a   1.000
_cell.length_b   1.000
_cell.length_c   1.000
_cell.angle_alpha   90.00
_cell.angle_beta   90.00
_cell.angle_gamma   90.00
#
_symmetry.space_group_name_H-M   'P 1'
#
loop_
_entity.id
_entity.type
_entity.pdbx_description
1 polymer ?
#
loop_
_entity_poly.entity_id
_entity_poly.type
_entity_poly.pdbx_seq_one_letter_code
_entity_poly.pdbx_strand_id
1 'polypeptide(L)'
;TAKVSESAMQAQEMGFLAPTDKIVMNRRFLIGEAKQQALLLAQNYTPKAPEKVWAAGVELYSALLIGLEDFRERGLATAYDAFIGKQLAKILTGGALSQAQWVDQQVLLDLERIAFQDLMFQEKTMERIMFMLQNNKPLRN
;
A
#
# COMPACT_ATOMS: atom_id res chain seq x y z
N THR A 1 -1.09 -7.52 9.77
CA THR A 1 -0.52 -8.49 8.80
C THR A 1 -1.16 -8.28 7.45
N ALA A 2 -0.34 -7.98 6.43
CA ALA A 2 -0.83 -7.85 5.07
C ALA A 2 -1.39 -9.21 4.61
N LYS A 3 -2.66 -9.22 4.20
CA LYS A 3 -3.30 -10.39 3.62
C LYS A 3 -3.21 -10.25 2.10
N VAL A 4 -2.71 -11.27 1.43
CA VAL A 4 -2.63 -11.35 -0.03
C VAL A 4 -3.60 -12.40 -0.55
N SER A 5 -4.12 -12.20 -1.76
CA SER A 5 -4.99 -13.17 -2.42
C SER A 5 -4.16 -14.29 -3.07
N GLU A 6 -4.68 -15.51 -3.04
CA GLU A 6 -4.08 -16.68 -3.69
C GLU A 6 -4.67 -16.94 -5.09
N SER A 7 -5.76 -16.25 -5.43
CA SER A 7 -6.44 -16.36 -6.72
C SER A 7 -7.13 -15.04 -7.12
N ALA A 8 -7.46 -14.90 -8.41
CA ALA A 8 -8.21 -13.74 -8.90
C ALA A 8 -9.62 -13.66 -8.30
N MET A 9 -10.27 -14.79 -8.06
CA MET A 9 -11.59 -14.84 -7.40
C MET A 9 -11.50 -14.32 -5.98
N GLN A 10 -10.51 -14.79 -5.21
CA GLN A 10 -10.27 -14.28 -3.86
C GLN A 10 -9.88 -12.80 -3.85
N ALA A 11 -9.16 -12.32 -4.87
CA ALA A 11 -8.87 -10.90 -5.02
C ALA A 11 -10.12 -10.04 -5.21
N GLN A 12 -11.13 -10.56 -5.94
CA GLN A 12 -12.43 -9.89 -6.05
C GLN A 12 -13.19 -9.91 -4.71
N GLU A 13 -13.23 -11.04 -4.00
CA GLU A 13 -13.85 -11.14 -2.68
C GLU A 13 -13.20 -10.18 -1.65
N MET A 14 -11.89 -10.00 -1.74
CA MET A 14 -11.14 -9.07 -0.89
C MET A 14 -11.24 -7.61 -1.33
N GLY A 15 -11.89 -7.31 -2.46
CA GLY A 15 -12.04 -5.96 -2.99
C GLY A 15 -10.80 -5.40 -3.70
N PHE A 16 -9.81 -6.23 -4.02
CA PHE A 16 -8.64 -5.80 -4.82
C PHE A 16 -8.96 -5.72 -6.31
N LEU A 17 -9.92 -6.51 -6.77
CA LEU A 17 -10.46 -6.45 -8.12
C LEU A 17 -11.95 -6.09 -8.06
N ALA A 18 -12.40 -5.27 -9.01
CA ALA A 18 -13.82 -5.00 -9.18
C ALA A 18 -14.53 -6.22 -9.78
N PRO A 19 -15.85 -6.39 -9.54
CA PRO A 19 -16.62 -7.47 -10.18
C PRO A 19 -16.60 -7.44 -11.70
N THR A 20 -16.34 -6.25 -12.29
CA THR A 20 -16.23 -6.02 -13.73
C THR A 20 -14.87 -6.30 -14.31
N ASP A 21 -13.84 -6.53 -13.47
CA ASP A 21 -12.49 -6.80 -13.95
C ASP A 21 -12.41 -8.16 -14.62
N LYS A 22 -11.76 -8.18 -15.79
CA LYS A 22 -11.65 -9.39 -16.60
C LYS A 22 -10.61 -10.34 -16.01
N ILE A 23 -11.03 -11.55 -15.68
CA ILE A 23 -10.16 -12.65 -15.23
C ILE A 23 -9.79 -13.53 -16.43
N VAL A 24 -8.49 -13.72 -16.64
CA VAL A 24 -7.95 -14.57 -17.72
C VAL A 24 -7.38 -15.83 -17.10
N MET A 25 -8.05 -16.96 -17.29
CA MET A 25 -7.68 -18.26 -16.71
C MET A 25 -6.38 -18.83 -17.26
N ASN A 26 -6.08 -18.57 -18.54
CA ASN A 26 -4.89 -19.08 -19.19
C ASN A 26 -3.82 -17.98 -19.33
N ARG A 27 -2.73 -18.13 -18.56
CA ARG A 27 -1.63 -17.17 -18.55
C ARG A 27 -1.00 -16.89 -19.92
N ARG A 28 -1.05 -17.87 -20.84
CA ARG A 28 -0.50 -17.69 -22.22
C ARG A 28 -1.24 -16.61 -22.99
N PHE A 29 -2.51 -16.39 -22.72
CA PHE A 29 -3.33 -15.38 -23.39
C PHE A 29 -3.38 -14.04 -22.65
N LEU A 30 -2.83 -13.95 -21.44
CA LEU A 30 -2.97 -12.77 -20.58
C LEU A 30 -2.54 -11.47 -21.28
N ILE A 31 -1.37 -11.45 -21.92
CA ILE A 31 -0.85 -10.26 -22.60
C ILE A 31 -1.72 -9.89 -23.81
N GLY A 32 -2.14 -10.89 -24.59
CA GLY A 32 -3.01 -10.68 -25.75
C GLY A 32 -4.37 -10.09 -25.34
N GLU A 33 -4.99 -10.66 -24.31
CA GLU A 33 -6.25 -10.18 -23.75
C GLU A 33 -6.14 -8.80 -23.14
N ALA A 34 -5.05 -8.54 -22.39
CA ALA A 34 -4.78 -7.21 -21.81
C ALA A 34 -4.61 -6.15 -22.90
N LYS A 35 -3.88 -6.47 -23.98
CA LYS A 35 -3.72 -5.56 -25.14
C LYS A 35 -5.06 -5.26 -25.80
N GLN A 36 -5.89 -6.29 -26.04
CA GLN A 36 -7.21 -6.08 -26.66
C GLN A 36 -8.10 -5.21 -25.77
N GLN A 37 -8.11 -5.48 -24.47
CA GLN A 37 -8.87 -4.70 -23.51
C GLN A 37 -8.40 -3.24 -23.46
N ALA A 38 -7.08 -3.00 -23.47
CA ALA A 38 -6.51 -1.66 -23.50
C ALA A 38 -6.92 -0.89 -24.76
N LEU A 39 -6.86 -1.55 -25.95
CA LEU A 39 -7.28 -0.95 -27.21
C LEU A 39 -8.78 -0.62 -27.22
N LEU A 40 -9.62 -1.47 -26.63
CA LEU A 40 -11.05 -1.22 -26.50
C LEU A 40 -11.33 0.00 -25.60
N LEU A 41 -10.67 0.06 -24.45
CA LEU A 41 -10.81 1.19 -23.51
C LEU A 41 -10.27 2.49 -24.09
N ALA A 42 -9.21 2.44 -24.92
CA ALA A 42 -8.61 3.61 -25.55
C ALA A 42 -9.55 4.33 -26.55
N GLN A 43 -10.53 3.63 -27.12
CA GLN A 43 -11.45 4.20 -28.11
C GLN A 43 -12.25 5.39 -27.55
N ASN A 44 -12.62 5.34 -26.28
CA ASN A 44 -13.43 6.37 -25.61
C ASN A 44 -12.69 6.98 -24.40
N TYR A 45 -11.37 6.86 -24.36
CA TYR A 45 -10.57 7.36 -23.27
C TYR A 45 -10.48 8.89 -23.30
N THR A 46 -10.90 9.51 -22.22
CA THR A 46 -10.65 10.93 -21.96
C THR A 46 -9.77 11.03 -20.71
N PRO A 47 -8.60 11.69 -20.78
CA PRO A 47 -7.76 11.90 -19.61
C PRO A 47 -8.55 12.58 -18.49
N LYS A 48 -8.58 11.95 -17.32
CA LYS A 48 -9.17 12.58 -16.12
C LYS A 48 -8.18 13.55 -15.50
N ALA A 49 -8.68 14.65 -14.96
CA ALA A 49 -7.88 15.51 -14.11
C ALA A 49 -7.37 14.71 -12.89
N PRO A 50 -6.16 14.99 -12.37
CA PRO A 50 -5.67 14.37 -11.15
C PRO A 50 -6.68 14.53 -10.02
N GLU A 51 -7.02 13.41 -9.37
CA GLU A 51 -7.95 13.41 -8.25
C GLU A 51 -7.21 13.84 -6.97
N LYS A 52 -7.89 14.63 -6.14
CA LYS A 52 -7.41 14.94 -4.80
C LYS A 52 -7.78 13.82 -3.84
N VAL A 53 -6.93 13.60 -2.86
CA VAL A 53 -7.12 12.63 -1.80
C VAL A 53 -7.33 13.34 -0.47
N TRP A 54 -8.27 12.86 0.33
CA TRP A 54 -8.48 13.38 1.68
C TRP A 54 -7.40 12.89 2.62
N ALA A 55 -6.57 13.80 3.11
CA ALA A 55 -5.55 13.54 4.12
C ALA A 55 -6.04 14.00 5.49
N ALA A 56 -6.04 13.10 6.45
CA ALA A 56 -6.72 13.31 7.73
C ALA A 56 -5.93 14.15 8.75
N GLY A 57 -4.68 14.49 8.46
CA GLY A 57 -3.86 15.39 9.27
C GLY A 57 -3.41 14.81 10.62
N VAL A 58 -2.94 15.71 11.50
CA VAL A 58 -2.28 15.36 12.76
C VAL A 58 -3.16 14.63 13.78
N GLU A 59 -4.47 14.88 13.76
CA GLU A 59 -5.37 14.23 14.72
C GLU A 59 -5.43 12.72 14.51
N LEU A 60 -5.69 12.28 13.25
CA LEU A 60 -5.66 10.86 12.95
C LEU A 60 -4.26 10.26 13.09
N TYR A 61 -3.21 11.01 12.73
CA TYR A 61 -1.83 10.56 12.94
C TYR A 61 -1.59 10.21 14.40
N SER A 62 -1.96 11.10 15.32
CA SER A 62 -1.79 10.89 16.76
C SER A 62 -2.59 9.67 17.26
N ALA A 63 -3.82 9.50 16.80
CA ALA A 63 -4.64 8.33 17.16
C ALA A 63 -4.01 7.02 16.65
N LEU A 64 -3.46 7.01 15.43
CA LEU A 64 -2.76 5.84 14.88
C LEU A 64 -1.49 5.52 15.68
N LEU A 65 -0.74 6.52 16.15
CA LEU A 65 0.44 6.30 17.00
C LEU A 65 0.08 5.63 18.32
N ILE A 66 -1.01 6.05 18.95
CA ILE A 66 -1.50 5.43 20.18
C ILE A 66 -1.86 3.96 19.95
N GLY A 67 -2.57 3.67 18.86
CA GLY A 67 -2.93 2.30 18.49
C GLY A 67 -1.71 1.42 18.16
N LEU A 68 -0.67 1.97 17.52
CA LEU A 68 0.57 1.24 17.26
C LEU A 68 1.33 0.90 18.55
N GLU A 69 1.32 1.81 19.52
CA GLU A 69 1.95 1.58 20.82
C GLU A 69 1.19 0.51 21.63
N ASP A 70 -0.15 0.54 21.64
CA ASP A 70 -0.97 -0.53 22.24
C ASP A 70 -0.66 -1.89 21.63
N PHE A 71 -0.54 -1.98 20.29
CA PHE A 71 -0.14 -3.23 19.62
C PHE A 71 1.24 -3.72 20.04
N ARG A 72 2.18 -2.80 20.21
CA ARG A 72 3.53 -3.11 20.66
C ARG A 72 3.53 -3.63 22.10
N GLU A 73 2.86 -2.94 23.02
CA GLU A 73 2.76 -3.31 24.42
C GLU A 73 2.08 -4.67 24.63
N ARG A 74 1.08 -4.98 23.80
CA ARG A 74 0.41 -6.28 23.81
C ARG A 74 1.18 -7.41 23.11
N GLY A 75 2.39 -7.14 22.60
CA GLY A 75 3.21 -8.12 21.91
C GLY A 75 2.67 -8.53 20.53
N LEU A 76 1.71 -7.78 19.96
CA LEU A 76 1.14 -8.03 18.63
C LEU A 76 2.03 -7.47 17.51
N ALA A 77 2.88 -6.50 17.81
CA ALA A 77 3.85 -5.90 16.89
C ALA A 77 5.23 -5.82 17.56
N THR A 78 6.29 -6.03 16.78
CA THR A 78 7.66 -5.76 17.23
C THR A 78 7.92 -4.25 17.27
N ALA A 79 8.99 -3.83 17.93
CA ALA A 79 9.41 -2.42 17.89
C ALA A 79 9.65 -1.93 16.45
N TYR A 80 10.15 -2.83 15.58
CA TYR A 80 10.37 -2.49 14.18
C TYR A 80 9.08 -2.46 13.35
N ASP A 81 8.11 -3.32 13.65
CA ASP A 81 6.77 -3.23 13.06
C ASP A 81 6.10 -1.90 13.42
N ALA A 82 6.25 -1.44 14.67
CA ALA A 82 5.74 -0.14 15.10
C ALA A 82 6.47 1.03 14.39
N PHE A 83 7.78 0.91 14.15
CA PHE A 83 8.53 1.90 13.38
C PHE A 83 8.03 2.01 11.93
N ILE A 84 7.83 0.88 11.24
CA ILE A 84 7.23 0.85 9.91
C ILE A 84 5.80 1.42 9.94
N GLY A 85 5.01 1.04 10.94
CA GLY A 85 3.65 1.53 11.13
C GLY A 85 3.57 3.05 11.28
N LYS A 86 4.55 3.68 11.95
CA LYS A 86 4.64 5.14 12.06
C LYS A 86 4.88 5.80 10.69
N GLN A 87 5.71 5.22 9.84
CA GLN A 87 5.92 5.73 8.48
C GLN A 87 4.65 5.64 7.65
N LEU A 88 3.94 4.50 7.71
CA LEU A 88 2.66 4.32 7.04
C LEU A 88 1.60 5.29 7.55
N ALA A 89 1.48 5.46 8.87
CA ALA A 89 0.55 6.42 9.46
C ALA A 89 0.83 7.85 8.96
N LYS A 90 2.11 8.25 8.89
CA LYS A 90 2.52 9.56 8.37
C LYS A 90 2.10 9.76 6.91
N ILE A 91 2.27 8.75 6.05
CA ILE A 91 1.87 8.83 4.65
C ILE A 91 0.35 8.95 4.54
N LEU A 92 -0.40 8.06 5.19
CA LEU A 92 -1.87 7.99 5.12
C LEU A 92 -2.56 9.26 5.64
N THR A 93 -1.91 9.99 6.54
CA THR A 93 -2.45 11.24 7.12
C THR A 93 -1.95 12.49 6.42
N GLY A 94 -1.12 12.36 5.38
CA GLY A 94 -0.64 13.48 4.58
C GLY A 94 0.60 14.20 5.14
N GLY A 95 1.38 13.52 5.98
CA GLY A 95 2.64 14.06 6.51
C GLY A 95 2.43 15.01 7.68
N ALA A 96 2.99 16.23 7.58
CA ALA A 96 2.98 17.21 8.66
C ALA A 96 1.77 18.19 8.61
N LEU A 97 0.63 17.74 8.07
CA LEU A 97 -0.58 18.56 7.99
C LEU A 97 -1.16 18.82 9.38
N SER A 98 -1.36 20.09 9.71
CA SER A 98 -1.95 20.51 11.00
C SER A 98 -3.43 20.17 11.12
N GLN A 99 -4.13 20.03 9.99
CA GLN A 99 -5.55 19.70 9.94
C GLN A 99 -5.87 18.85 8.71
N ALA A 100 -7.00 18.17 8.76
CA ALA A 100 -7.51 17.38 7.64
C ALA A 100 -7.85 18.27 6.43
N GLN A 101 -7.39 17.87 5.23
CA GLN A 101 -7.63 18.61 3.99
C GLN A 101 -7.46 17.75 2.74
N TRP A 102 -7.97 18.26 1.61
CA TRP A 102 -7.73 17.66 0.31
C TRP A 102 -6.33 18.02 -0.19
N VAL A 103 -5.54 17.00 -0.55
CA VAL A 103 -4.19 17.15 -1.12
C VAL A 103 -4.13 16.49 -2.49
N ASP A 104 -3.19 16.91 -3.31
CA ASP A 104 -2.91 16.21 -4.56
C ASP A 104 -2.33 14.83 -4.26
N GLN A 105 -2.74 13.82 -5.02
CA GLN A 105 -2.25 12.45 -4.87
C GLN A 105 -0.72 12.37 -4.90
N GLN A 106 -0.07 13.24 -5.67
CA GLN A 106 1.38 13.31 -5.76
C GLN A 106 2.05 13.57 -4.41
N VAL A 107 1.41 14.34 -3.52
CA VAL A 107 1.93 14.59 -2.16
C VAL A 107 2.09 13.29 -1.38
N LEU A 108 1.11 12.39 -1.46
CA LEU A 108 1.17 11.09 -0.77
C LEU A 108 2.22 10.17 -1.39
N LEU A 109 2.35 10.19 -2.73
CA LEU A 109 3.37 9.41 -3.44
C LEU A 109 4.80 9.90 -3.10
N ASP A 110 4.98 11.21 -2.93
CA ASP A 110 6.28 11.78 -2.52
C ASP A 110 6.61 11.41 -1.07
N LEU A 111 5.63 11.43 -0.17
CA LEU A 111 5.80 10.96 1.22
C LEU A 111 6.14 9.47 1.27
N GLU A 112 5.47 8.65 0.46
CA GLU A 112 5.75 7.22 0.34
C GLU A 112 7.18 6.97 -0.13
N ARG A 113 7.63 7.68 -1.18
CA ARG A 113 8.98 7.58 -1.70
C ARG A 113 10.03 7.93 -0.64
N ILE A 114 9.83 9.02 0.11
CA ILE A 114 10.74 9.43 1.19
C ILE A 114 10.79 8.35 2.28
N ALA A 115 9.63 7.89 2.76
CA ALA A 115 9.54 6.86 3.77
C ALA A 115 10.16 5.53 3.32
N PHE A 116 9.98 5.16 2.04
CA PHE A 116 10.61 3.97 1.47
C PHE A 116 12.13 4.10 1.45
N GLN A 117 12.68 5.25 1.05
CA GLN A 117 14.12 5.50 1.08
C GLN A 117 14.66 5.38 2.51
N ASP A 118 14.01 6.00 3.49
CA ASP A 118 14.40 5.92 4.90
C ASP A 118 14.40 4.46 5.40
N LEU A 119 13.41 3.67 5.02
CA LEU A 119 13.32 2.26 5.37
C LEU A 119 14.42 1.42 4.72
N MET A 120 14.80 1.71 3.48
CA MET A 120 15.85 0.96 2.77
C MET A 120 17.23 1.13 3.40
N PHE A 121 17.48 2.20 4.14
CA PHE A 121 18.72 2.40 4.91
C PHE A 121 18.71 1.70 6.27
N GLN A 122 17.61 1.05 6.66
CA GLN A 122 17.54 0.32 7.93
C GLN A 122 18.02 -1.12 7.75
N GLU A 123 18.95 -1.56 8.60
CA GLU A 123 19.48 -2.94 8.61
C GLU A 123 18.36 -3.97 8.71
N LYS A 124 17.39 -3.76 9.60
CA LYS A 124 16.24 -4.64 9.79
C LYS A 124 15.34 -4.77 8.55
N THR A 125 15.23 -3.73 7.72
CA THR A 125 14.55 -3.84 6.43
C THR A 125 15.30 -4.79 5.51
N MET A 126 16.62 -4.64 5.41
CA MET A 126 17.45 -5.51 4.58
C MET A 126 17.41 -6.96 5.04
N GLU A 127 17.45 -7.21 6.35
CA GLU A 127 17.27 -8.54 6.92
C GLU A 127 15.92 -9.15 6.50
N ARG A 128 14.82 -8.39 6.58
CA ARG A 128 13.48 -8.85 6.18
C ARG A 128 13.41 -9.19 4.69
N ILE A 129 13.99 -8.33 3.84
CA ILE A 129 14.03 -8.54 2.39
C ILE A 129 14.82 -9.81 2.07
N MET A 130 16.03 -9.95 2.60
CA MET A 130 16.88 -11.10 2.35
C MET A 130 16.26 -12.41 2.86
N PHE A 131 15.66 -12.36 4.05
CA PHE A 131 14.97 -13.53 4.60
C PHE A 131 13.77 -13.95 3.74
N MET A 132 12.98 -12.97 3.27
CA MET A 132 11.85 -13.24 2.36
C MET A 132 12.31 -13.87 1.06
N LEU A 133 13.40 -13.37 0.45
CA LEU A 133 13.93 -13.90 -0.81
C LEU A 133 14.46 -15.33 -0.65
N GLN A 134 15.05 -15.65 0.49
CA GLN A 134 15.64 -16.97 0.75
C GLN A 134 14.61 -18.01 1.20
N ASN A 135 13.62 -17.60 2.00
CA ASN A 135 12.73 -18.53 2.70
C ASN A 135 11.27 -18.45 2.21
N ASN A 136 10.94 -17.49 1.36
CA ASN A 136 9.58 -17.18 0.92
C ASN A 136 8.58 -16.99 2.08
N LYS A 137 9.07 -16.47 3.20
CA LYS A 137 8.31 -16.23 4.43
C LYS A 137 8.70 -14.87 5.03
N PRO A 138 7.76 -14.14 5.67
CA PRO A 138 8.08 -12.89 6.34
C PRO A 138 8.92 -13.14 7.61
N LEU A 139 9.93 -12.29 7.82
CA LEU A 139 10.67 -12.18 9.07
C LEU A 139 10.03 -11.13 9.97
N ARG A 140 9.95 -11.40 11.27
CA ARG A 140 9.61 -10.44 12.32
C ARG A 140 10.80 -10.28 13.27
N ASN A 141 11.49 -9.16 13.16
CA ASN A 141 12.70 -8.84 13.95
C ASN A 141 12.53 -7.55 14.76
#